data_65427415992aee392f180789fc8bd275
#
_entry.id   65427415992aee392f180789fc8bd275
#
_cell.length_a   1.000
_cell.length_b   1.000
_cell.length_c   1.000
_cell.angle_alpha   90.00
_cell.angle_beta   90.00
_cell.angle_gamma   90.00
#
_symmetry.space_group_name_H-M   'P 1'
#
loop_
_entity.id
_entity.type
_entity.pdbx_description
1 polymer ?
#
loop_
_entity_poly.entity_id
_entity_poly.type
_entity_poly.pdbx_seq_one_letter_code
_entity_poly.pdbx_strand_id
1 'polypeptide(L)'
;MMDRKYKIPFALTILTFALVGCSTNKIKVEKVKPNPLPKLAQAKSLVPVFSQSVSSTSEEDPLRLRLDVDNGVVFALDPKGEVSAYQGKQRLWEKQVSKQGLSSGVEASEGTVVVGNKKGQLFALDQATGEQKWTAQLSGALLSASLIQSGRVISVTNDGTVYAHDLATGQQVWTYNLPNVQFSLRGMASPVALDSRTVLIASSNAYVYALDVLSGIPRMQRRVAVSEGRSDIQRLNDIDGDPVVAGQLLVTTSFQGQVTVTDLASQQVVWSEDASSILRPEVFNNTVYVAQADGKITAYALTTGEQLWQNDSLLNRQLSNPVVLGQDLVVGDLDGVLHLIDPTSGQLIGRSKTSGEVRSLRVIDNQLYVSTRKGALSVWQNR
;
A
#
# COMPACT_ATOMS: atom_id res chain seq x y z
N MET A 1 26.82 -90.76 -26.42
CA MET A 1 26.44 -91.07 -27.77
C MET A 1 25.27 -90.11 -28.13
N MET A 2 25.45 -89.25 -29.12
CA MET A 2 24.55 -88.28 -29.75
C MET A 2 24.07 -87.11 -28.94
N ASP A 3 24.88 -86.06 -29.03
CA ASP A 3 24.49 -84.67 -28.76
C ASP A 3 23.41 -84.18 -29.72
N ARG A 4 22.40 -83.56 -29.14
CA ARG A 4 21.41 -82.75 -29.94
C ARG A 4 21.39 -81.32 -29.38
N LYS A 5 22.11 -80.40 -30.05
CA LYS A 5 22.12 -78.95 -29.80
C LYS A 5 20.78 -78.32 -30.25
N TYR A 6 20.06 -77.75 -29.32
CA TYR A 6 18.93 -76.90 -29.63
C TYR A 6 19.42 -75.44 -29.72
N LYS A 7 19.29 -74.86 -30.90
CA LYS A 7 19.44 -73.40 -31.15
C LYS A 7 18.11 -72.74 -30.89
N ILE A 8 18.08 -71.79 -29.92
CA ILE A 8 16.94 -70.88 -29.69
C ILE A 8 17.23 -69.57 -30.43
N PRO A 9 16.34 -69.10 -31.30
CA PRO A 9 16.51 -67.80 -31.94
C PRO A 9 16.12 -66.68 -30.95
N PHE A 10 17.04 -65.75 -30.74
CA PHE A 10 16.80 -64.53 -29.97
C PHE A 10 15.99 -63.57 -30.82
N ALA A 11 14.67 -63.44 -30.56
CA ALA A 11 13.83 -62.41 -31.18
C ALA A 11 14.03 -61.10 -30.42
N LEU A 12 14.70 -60.15 -31.02
CA LEU A 12 14.91 -58.79 -30.51
C LEU A 12 13.62 -57.98 -30.68
N THR A 13 12.83 -57.89 -29.61
CA THR A 13 11.63 -57.03 -29.61
C THR A 13 12.05 -55.62 -29.29
N ILE A 14 12.05 -54.75 -30.31
CA ILE A 14 12.25 -53.30 -30.17
C ILE A 14 10.99 -52.70 -29.57
N LEU A 15 11.06 -52.31 -28.27
CA LEU A 15 9.98 -51.59 -27.60
C LEU A 15 10.14 -50.11 -27.93
N THR A 16 9.35 -49.59 -28.85
CA THR A 16 9.26 -48.17 -29.17
C THR A 16 8.53 -47.47 -28.03
N PHE A 17 9.25 -46.75 -27.20
CA PHE A 17 8.67 -45.81 -26.24
C PHE A 17 8.11 -44.60 -27.04
N ALA A 18 6.81 -44.51 -27.13
CA ALA A 18 6.14 -43.29 -27.60
C ALA A 18 6.27 -42.25 -26.47
N LEU A 19 7.12 -41.24 -26.66
CA LEU A 19 7.16 -40.02 -25.86
C LEU A 19 5.84 -39.28 -26.07
N VAL A 20 4.90 -39.49 -25.16
CA VAL A 20 3.73 -38.60 -25.01
C VAL A 20 4.25 -37.28 -24.48
N GLY A 21 4.47 -36.33 -25.37
CA GLY A 21 4.80 -34.95 -25.00
C GLY A 21 3.64 -34.36 -24.17
N CYS A 22 3.88 -34.09 -22.90
CA CYS A 22 3.00 -33.23 -22.11
C CYS A 22 2.96 -31.87 -22.78
N SER A 23 1.90 -31.60 -23.56
CA SER A 23 1.58 -30.25 -23.96
C SER A 23 1.24 -29.47 -22.67
N THR A 24 2.11 -28.59 -22.25
CA THR A 24 1.81 -27.60 -21.22
C THR A 24 0.72 -26.67 -21.77
N ASN A 25 -0.52 -27.04 -21.58
CA ASN A 25 -1.63 -26.11 -21.73
C ASN A 25 -1.38 -24.97 -20.73
N LYS A 26 -0.79 -23.88 -21.20
CA LYS A 26 -0.80 -22.63 -20.46
C LYS A 26 -2.26 -22.25 -20.29
N ILE A 27 -2.78 -22.44 -19.09
CA ILE A 27 -4.09 -21.91 -18.70
C ILE A 27 -3.98 -20.41 -18.91
N LYS A 28 -4.57 -19.91 -20.01
CA LYS A 28 -4.76 -18.47 -20.19
C LYS A 28 -5.74 -18.03 -19.12
N VAL A 29 -5.23 -17.48 -18.02
CA VAL A 29 -6.06 -16.76 -17.07
C VAL A 29 -6.65 -15.58 -17.86
N GLU A 30 -7.92 -15.68 -18.17
CA GLU A 30 -8.65 -14.63 -18.87
C GLU A 30 -8.67 -13.39 -17.96
N LYS A 31 -7.95 -12.33 -18.36
CA LYS A 31 -7.92 -11.09 -17.59
C LYS A 31 -9.33 -10.50 -17.62
N VAL A 32 -9.96 -10.44 -16.47
CA VAL A 32 -11.28 -9.80 -16.33
C VAL A 32 -11.17 -8.35 -16.83
N LYS A 33 -12.05 -7.99 -17.77
CA LYS A 33 -12.03 -6.65 -18.38
C LYS A 33 -12.60 -5.62 -17.39
N PRO A 34 -12.00 -4.41 -17.36
CA PRO A 34 -12.54 -3.31 -16.56
C PRO A 34 -13.94 -2.91 -17.08
N ASN A 35 -14.83 -2.56 -16.17
CA ASN A 35 -16.12 -2.03 -16.57
C ASN A 35 -15.96 -0.77 -17.43
N PRO A 36 -16.76 -0.63 -18.51
CA PRO A 36 -16.79 0.59 -19.30
C PRO A 36 -17.28 1.75 -18.41
N LEU A 37 -16.68 2.93 -18.61
CA LEU A 37 -17.06 4.10 -17.83
C LEU A 37 -18.44 4.61 -18.23
N PRO A 38 -19.38 4.80 -17.27
CA PRO A 38 -20.71 5.34 -17.58
C PRO A 38 -20.62 6.79 -18.09
N LYS A 39 -21.56 7.21 -18.93
CA LYS A 39 -21.67 8.62 -19.31
C LYS A 39 -22.16 9.45 -18.12
N LEU A 40 -21.58 10.63 -17.94
CA LEU A 40 -22.00 11.59 -16.92
C LEU A 40 -22.83 12.70 -17.58
N ALA A 41 -23.97 13.04 -17.01
CA ALA A 41 -24.86 14.08 -17.54
C ALA A 41 -24.27 15.49 -17.35
N GLN A 42 -23.70 15.73 -16.17
CA GLN A 42 -22.89 16.91 -15.86
C GLN A 42 -21.63 16.40 -15.15
N ALA A 43 -20.46 16.86 -15.57
CA ALA A 43 -19.21 16.37 -15.02
C ALA A 43 -18.45 17.50 -14.32
N LYS A 44 -18.27 17.37 -13.01
CA LYS A 44 -17.25 18.12 -12.29
C LYS A 44 -15.87 17.72 -12.80
N SER A 45 -14.91 18.63 -12.71
CA SER A 45 -13.51 18.33 -13.01
C SER A 45 -12.60 19.06 -12.06
N LEU A 46 -11.47 18.42 -11.73
CA LEU A 46 -10.40 19.06 -10.97
C LEU A 46 -9.58 19.97 -11.89
N VAL A 47 -8.97 20.99 -11.29
CA VAL A 47 -8.04 21.89 -11.98
C VAL A 47 -6.62 21.43 -11.67
N PRO A 48 -5.79 21.13 -12.69
CA PRO A 48 -4.39 20.79 -12.47
C PRO A 48 -3.61 22.03 -12.02
N VAL A 49 -2.89 21.93 -10.92
CA VAL A 49 -1.96 22.95 -10.42
C VAL A 49 -0.62 22.82 -11.11
N PHE A 50 -0.06 21.61 -11.09
CA PHE A 50 1.12 21.25 -11.87
C PHE A 50 1.21 19.75 -12.10
N SER A 51 2.07 19.33 -13.05
CA SER A 51 2.44 17.95 -13.28
C SER A 51 3.92 17.86 -13.64
N GLN A 52 4.61 16.88 -13.09
CA GLN A 52 6.03 16.59 -13.33
C GLN A 52 6.22 15.09 -13.56
N SER A 53 7.20 14.74 -14.37
CA SER A 53 7.72 13.37 -14.43
C SER A 53 8.81 13.25 -13.37
N VAL A 54 8.61 12.42 -12.39
CA VAL A 54 9.56 12.17 -11.29
C VAL A 54 10.41 10.96 -11.58
N SER A 55 9.92 10.04 -12.42
CA SER A 55 10.54 8.77 -12.66
C SER A 55 10.12 8.15 -13.98
N SER A 56 10.99 7.31 -14.53
CA SER A 56 10.65 6.32 -15.54
C SER A 56 10.52 4.95 -14.86
N THR A 57 9.39 4.67 -14.22
CA THR A 57 9.16 3.36 -13.59
C THR A 57 9.09 2.25 -14.63
N SER A 58 9.70 1.09 -14.33
CA SER A 58 9.46 -0.11 -15.11
C SER A 58 8.02 -0.59 -14.89
N GLU A 59 7.37 -1.12 -15.91
CA GLU A 59 6.00 -1.65 -15.80
C GLU A 59 5.86 -2.82 -14.82
N GLU A 60 6.97 -3.35 -14.31
CA GLU A 60 7.03 -4.56 -13.50
C GLU A 60 7.01 -4.32 -11.99
N ASP A 61 7.15 -3.06 -11.52
CA ASP A 61 7.17 -2.83 -10.06
C ASP A 61 5.74 -2.72 -9.51
N PRO A 62 5.30 -3.71 -8.70
CA PRO A 62 3.97 -3.72 -8.10
C PRO A 62 3.85 -2.77 -6.92
N LEU A 63 4.94 -2.13 -6.46
CA LEU A 63 4.94 -1.30 -5.28
C LEU A 63 4.10 -0.03 -5.48
N ARG A 64 3.30 0.27 -4.47
CA ARG A 64 2.51 1.51 -4.38
C ARG A 64 3.30 2.56 -3.61
N LEU A 65 4.40 3.03 -4.21
CA LEU A 65 5.26 4.01 -3.57
C LEU A 65 4.51 5.31 -3.37
N ARG A 66 4.33 5.69 -2.11
CA ARG A 66 3.70 6.96 -1.77
C ARG A 66 4.73 8.09 -1.74
N LEU A 67 4.32 9.25 -2.20
CA LEU A 67 5.00 10.51 -1.97
C LEU A 67 4.67 11.06 -0.58
N ASP A 68 5.41 12.06 -0.13
CA ASP A 68 5.05 12.85 1.03
C ASP A 68 5.16 14.35 0.78
N VAL A 69 4.50 15.12 1.63
CA VAL A 69 4.48 16.59 1.54
C VAL A 69 4.66 17.17 2.93
N ASP A 70 5.67 18.01 3.07
CA ASP A 70 5.90 18.77 4.30
C ASP A 70 6.19 20.22 3.97
N ASN A 71 5.51 21.15 4.66
CA ASN A 71 5.64 22.60 4.46
C ASN A 71 5.52 23.04 2.98
N GLY A 72 4.62 22.41 2.21
CA GLY A 72 4.39 22.72 0.80
C GLY A 72 5.48 22.20 -0.15
N VAL A 73 6.46 21.47 0.34
CA VAL A 73 7.46 20.75 -0.46
C VAL A 73 7.04 19.31 -0.64
N VAL A 74 6.98 18.86 -1.89
CA VAL A 74 6.66 17.48 -2.27
C VAL A 74 7.93 16.67 -2.37
N PHE A 75 7.98 15.55 -1.66
CA PHE A 75 9.07 14.58 -1.73
C PHE A 75 8.58 13.33 -2.44
N ALA A 76 9.26 12.98 -3.51
CA ALA A 76 8.93 11.84 -4.35
C ALA A 76 10.17 11.00 -4.61
N LEU A 77 9.99 9.72 -4.89
CA LEU A 77 11.07 8.82 -5.20
C LEU A 77 10.88 8.10 -6.53
N ASP A 78 12.01 7.73 -7.14
CA ASP A 78 12.08 6.78 -8.23
C ASP A 78 12.46 5.39 -7.67
N PRO A 79 11.74 4.31 -8.04
CA PRO A 79 12.12 2.94 -7.68
C PRO A 79 13.56 2.57 -8.02
N LYS A 80 14.20 3.27 -8.99
CA LYS A 80 15.62 3.08 -9.33
C LYS A 80 16.60 3.66 -8.32
N GLY A 81 16.10 4.41 -7.33
CA GLY A 81 16.89 4.86 -6.19
C GLY A 81 17.11 6.35 -6.05
N GLU A 82 16.40 7.16 -6.82
CA GLU A 82 16.46 8.61 -6.72
C GLU A 82 15.37 9.16 -5.80
N VAL A 83 15.67 10.23 -5.08
CA VAL A 83 14.70 11.02 -4.31
C VAL A 83 14.78 12.46 -4.79
N SER A 84 13.64 13.09 -4.96
CA SER A 84 13.51 14.47 -5.46
C SER A 84 12.59 15.28 -4.58
N ALA A 85 12.88 16.56 -4.40
CA ALA A 85 12.04 17.54 -3.74
C ALA A 85 11.55 18.61 -4.71
N TYR A 86 10.28 18.96 -4.63
CA TYR A 86 9.64 19.96 -5.49
C TYR A 86 8.88 20.98 -4.67
N GLN A 87 8.97 22.24 -5.05
CA GLN A 87 8.07 23.30 -4.61
C GLN A 87 7.31 23.85 -5.83
N GLY A 88 6.05 23.51 -5.94
CA GLY A 88 5.29 23.73 -7.17
C GLY A 88 5.99 23.02 -8.35
N LYS A 89 6.27 23.80 -9.41
CA LYS A 89 6.98 23.28 -10.60
C LYS A 89 8.50 23.27 -10.46
N GLN A 90 9.05 23.88 -9.43
CA GLN A 90 10.49 23.98 -9.23
C GLN A 90 11.01 22.73 -8.51
N ARG A 91 11.99 22.03 -9.13
CA ARG A 91 12.76 21.02 -8.44
C ARG A 91 13.83 21.71 -7.59
N LEU A 92 13.75 21.49 -6.26
CA LEU A 92 14.71 22.04 -5.31
C LEU A 92 16.00 21.25 -5.32
N TRP A 93 15.88 19.93 -5.28
CA TRP A 93 17.01 19.01 -5.36
C TRP A 93 16.58 17.63 -5.88
N GLU A 94 17.56 16.84 -6.32
CA GLU A 94 17.43 15.44 -6.72
C GLU A 94 18.72 14.72 -6.36
N LYS A 95 18.60 13.56 -5.74
CA LYS A 95 19.73 12.76 -5.25
C LYS A 95 19.57 11.29 -5.55
N GLN A 96 20.62 10.66 -6.08
CA GLN A 96 20.72 9.21 -6.16
C GLN A 96 21.10 8.68 -4.78
N VAL A 97 20.15 8.06 -4.09
CA VAL A 97 20.28 7.60 -2.70
C VAL A 97 20.74 6.15 -2.65
N SER A 98 20.21 5.32 -3.53
CA SER A 98 20.53 3.89 -3.58
C SER A 98 20.71 3.39 -5.01
N LYS A 99 21.80 2.68 -5.29
CA LYS A 99 22.02 1.97 -6.57
C LYS A 99 21.22 0.66 -6.64
N GLN A 100 20.66 0.22 -5.53
CA GLN A 100 19.86 -1.02 -5.41
C GLN A 100 18.35 -0.76 -5.48
N GLY A 101 17.97 0.46 -5.87
CA GLY A 101 16.61 0.91 -5.91
C GLY A 101 16.06 1.32 -4.53
N LEU A 102 14.80 1.78 -4.52
CA LEU A 102 14.00 2.11 -3.34
C LEU A 102 12.68 1.34 -3.39
N SER A 103 12.16 0.96 -2.24
CA SER A 103 10.95 0.13 -2.13
C SER A 103 9.99 0.56 -1.03
N SER A 104 10.39 1.45 -0.13
CA SER A 104 9.49 2.10 0.81
C SER A 104 8.80 3.30 0.17
N GLY A 105 7.74 3.83 0.79
CA GLY A 105 7.29 5.19 0.51
C GLY A 105 8.26 6.22 1.09
N VAL A 106 8.04 7.47 0.76
CA VAL A 106 8.74 8.61 1.39
C VAL A 106 8.02 8.99 2.69
N GLU A 107 8.80 9.37 3.68
CA GLU A 107 8.35 10.07 4.88
C GLU A 107 9.20 11.32 5.05
N ALA A 108 8.58 12.48 5.22
CA ALA A 108 9.26 13.76 5.35
C ALA A 108 8.67 14.56 6.51
N SER A 109 9.45 14.78 7.54
CA SER A 109 9.06 15.54 8.73
C SER A 109 10.29 15.92 9.55
N GLU A 110 10.14 16.85 10.46
CA GLU A 110 11.18 17.27 11.41
C GLU A 110 12.53 17.55 10.73
N GLY A 111 12.54 18.14 9.51
CA GLY A 111 13.73 18.48 8.75
C GLY A 111 14.50 17.28 8.16
N THR A 112 13.84 16.13 8.04
CA THR A 112 14.44 14.89 7.54
C THR A 112 13.51 14.18 6.56
N VAL A 113 14.10 13.63 5.50
CA VAL A 113 13.41 12.73 4.56
C VAL A 113 13.95 11.32 4.75
N VAL A 114 13.07 10.35 4.91
CA VAL A 114 13.44 8.94 5.14
C VAL A 114 12.89 8.07 4.02
N VAL A 115 13.75 7.20 3.49
CA VAL A 115 13.41 6.18 2.47
C VAL A 115 14.16 4.88 2.75
N GLY A 116 13.65 3.77 2.20
CA GLY A 116 14.27 2.46 2.40
C GLY A 116 14.20 1.57 1.16
N ASN A 117 14.94 0.47 1.20
CA ASN A 117 15.01 -0.48 0.09
C ASN A 117 14.75 -1.95 0.48
N LYS A 118 14.66 -2.83 -0.55
CA LYS A 118 14.44 -4.28 -0.39
C LYS A 118 15.63 -5.01 0.29
N LYS A 119 16.78 -4.37 0.41
CA LYS A 119 17.97 -4.91 1.09
C LYS A 119 18.05 -4.51 2.56
N GLY A 120 17.00 -3.86 3.09
CA GLY A 120 16.96 -3.42 4.47
C GLY A 120 17.79 -2.16 4.75
N GLN A 121 18.22 -1.44 3.73
CA GLN A 121 18.92 -0.18 3.95
C GLN A 121 17.90 0.94 4.16
N LEU A 122 18.06 1.66 5.24
CA LEU A 122 17.29 2.84 5.61
C LEU A 122 18.19 4.07 5.45
N PHE A 123 17.70 5.07 4.75
CA PHE A 123 18.43 6.31 4.45
C PHE A 123 17.68 7.50 5.02
N ALA A 124 18.39 8.37 5.70
CA ALA A 124 17.89 9.67 6.12
C ALA A 124 18.64 10.78 5.41
N LEU A 125 17.90 11.71 4.83
CA LEU A 125 18.40 12.83 4.07
C LEU A 125 18.00 14.13 4.78
N ASP A 126 18.82 15.15 4.62
CA ASP A 126 18.44 16.50 5.00
C ASP A 126 17.31 17.00 4.06
N GLN A 127 16.23 17.46 4.65
CA GLN A 127 15.03 17.84 3.92
C GLN A 127 15.25 19.02 2.96
N ALA A 128 16.12 19.97 3.33
CA ALA A 128 16.36 21.18 2.53
C ALA A 128 17.34 20.94 1.38
N THR A 129 18.32 20.05 1.56
CA THR A 129 19.44 19.89 0.61
C THR A 129 19.46 18.54 -0.10
N GLY A 130 18.76 17.53 0.45
CA GLY A 130 18.83 16.14 0.01
C GLY A 130 20.16 15.45 0.35
N GLU A 131 21.06 16.08 1.12
CA GLU A 131 22.30 15.45 1.55
C GLU A 131 22.03 14.34 2.56
N GLN A 132 22.76 13.22 2.45
CA GLN A 132 22.58 12.09 3.35
C GLN A 132 23.07 12.45 4.76
N LYS A 133 22.19 12.36 5.75
CA LYS A 133 22.51 12.55 7.18
C LYS A 133 23.12 11.28 7.76
N TRP A 134 22.46 10.15 7.53
CA TRP A 134 22.90 8.83 8.00
C TRP A 134 22.25 7.70 7.19
N THR A 135 22.74 6.50 7.40
CA THR A 135 22.16 5.26 6.89
C THR A 135 22.20 4.18 7.96
N ALA A 136 21.21 3.28 7.97
CA ALA A 136 21.15 2.13 8.86
C ALA A 136 20.87 0.85 8.06
N GLN A 137 21.36 -0.30 8.56
CA GLN A 137 21.09 -1.62 8.00
C GLN A 137 20.12 -2.36 8.92
N LEU A 138 18.96 -2.76 8.38
CA LEU A 138 17.92 -3.52 9.06
C LEU A 138 17.94 -4.97 8.61
N SER A 139 17.23 -5.86 9.33
CA SER A 139 17.20 -7.30 9.08
C SER A 139 16.46 -7.69 7.80
N GLY A 140 15.42 -6.96 7.44
CA GLY A 140 14.52 -7.28 6.34
C GLY A 140 14.25 -6.14 5.39
N ALA A 141 13.47 -6.40 4.33
CA ALA A 141 13.09 -5.41 3.34
C ALA A 141 12.15 -4.35 3.93
N LEU A 142 12.33 -3.10 3.48
CA LEU A 142 11.44 -1.98 3.78
C LEU A 142 10.45 -1.83 2.61
N LEU A 143 9.18 -2.21 2.85
CA LEU A 143 8.12 -2.22 1.84
C LEU A 143 7.02 -1.18 2.10
N SER A 144 7.08 -0.49 3.24
CA SER A 144 6.21 0.63 3.61
C SER A 144 7.03 1.84 4.03
N ALA A 145 6.41 3.02 4.02
CA ALA A 145 7.07 4.22 4.52
C ALA A 145 7.33 4.08 6.02
N SER A 146 8.42 4.68 6.49
CA SER A 146 8.66 4.86 7.90
C SER A 146 7.74 5.95 8.47
N LEU A 147 7.76 6.15 9.78
CA LEU A 147 7.14 7.27 10.48
C LEU A 147 8.22 8.06 11.19
N ILE A 148 8.25 9.36 11.02
CA ILE A 148 9.04 10.28 11.83
C ILE A 148 8.14 10.86 12.91
N GLN A 149 8.51 10.65 14.17
CA GLN A 149 7.72 11.12 15.31
C GLN A 149 8.58 11.30 16.56
N SER A 150 8.50 12.47 17.17
CA SER A 150 9.16 12.77 18.45
C SER A 150 10.66 12.47 18.46
N GLY A 151 11.36 12.86 17.38
CA GLY A 151 12.79 12.62 17.22
C GLY A 151 13.16 11.15 16.99
N ARG A 152 12.23 10.32 16.54
CA ARG A 152 12.45 8.91 16.18
C ARG A 152 12.03 8.65 14.76
N VAL A 153 12.74 7.74 14.11
CA VAL A 153 12.36 7.11 12.84
C VAL A 153 11.89 5.69 13.14
N ILE A 154 10.60 5.45 12.98
CA ILE A 154 9.98 4.13 13.21
C ILE A 154 9.83 3.43 11.87
N SER A 155 10.44 2.27 11.72
CA SER A 155 10.43 1.49 10.48
C SER A 155 10.00 0.05 10.76
N VAL A 156 9.27 -0.56 9.83
CA VAL A 156 8.86 -1.97 9.92
C VAL A 156 9.44 -2.73 8.74
N THR A 157 10.09 -3.84 9.01
CA THR A 157 10.63 -4.73 7.99
C THR A 157 9.70 -5.90 7.73
N ASN A 158 9.79 -6.47 6.53
CA ASN A 158 8.90 -7.55 6.08
C ASN A 158 9.02 -8.87 6.86
N ASP A 159 10.02 -9.00 7.72
CA ASP A 159 10.18 -10.10 8.68
C ASP A 159 9.46 -9.83 10.02
N GLY A 160 8.76 -8.71 10.13
CA GLY A 160 8.00 -8.33 11.32
C GLY A 160 8.82 -7.68 12.43
N THR A 161 10.00 -7.16 12.14
CA THR A 161 10.77 -6.40 13.11
C THR A 161 10.47 -4.92 12.98
N VAL A 162 10.10 -4.29 14.09
CA VAL A 162 9.93 -2.84 14.23
C VAL A 162 11.21 -2.24 14.79
N TYR A 163 11.71 -1.22 14.17
CA TYR A 163 12.91 -0.49 14.58
C TYR A 163 12.58 0.95 14.93
N ALA A 164 13.23 1.47 15.94
CA ALA A 164 13.32 2.90 16.17
C ALA A 164 14.78 3.35 16.11
N HIS A 165 15.03 4.34 15.30
CA HIS A 165 16.32 5.02 15.22
C HIS A 165 16.18 6.45 15.72
N ASP A 166 17.22 6.96 16.33
CA ASP A 166 17.32 8.37 16.68
C ASP A 166 17.38 9.20 15.38
N LEU A 167 16.51 10.19 15.24
CA LEU A 167 16.35 10.98 14.02
C LEU A 167 17.63 11.73 13.61
N ALA A 168 18.37 12.23 14.60
CA ALA A 168 19.55 13.05 14.33
C ALA A 168 20.79 12.21 13.98
N THR A 169 20.96 11.06 14.64
CA THR A 169 22.21 10.28 14.59
C THR A 169 22.10 8.98 13.81
N GLY A 170 20.87 8.47 13.59
CA GLY A 170 20.63 7.15 13.01
C GLY A 170 20.99 5.97 13.92
N GLN A 171 21.33 6.23 15.20
CA GLN A 171 21.57 5.14 16.16
C GLN A 171 20.27 4.40 16.46
N GLN A 172 20.32 3.07 16.46
CA GLN A 172 19.20 2.23 16.89
C GLN A 172 18.95 2.44 18.38
N VAL A 173 17.70 2.80 18.73
CA VAL A 173 17.28 3.05 20.11
C VAL A 173 16.62 1.81 20.70
N TRP A 174 15.69 1.21 19.95
CA TRP A 174 15.00 -0.01 20.36
C TRP A 174 14.56 -0.82 19.13
N THR A 175 14.24 -2.08 19.38
CA THR A 175 13.56 -2.96 18.43
C THR A 175 12.44 -3.70 19.13
N TYR A 176 11.40 -4.03 18.35
CA TYR A 176 10.29 -4.87 18.80
C TYR A 176 9.96 -5.90 17.73
N ASN A 177 9.99 -7.20 18.07
CA ASN A 177 9.62 -8.26 17.16
C ASN A 177 8.12 -8.55 17.28
N LEU A 178 7.38 -8.36 16.19
CA LEU A 178 5.96 -8.66 16.14
C LEU A 178 5.76 -10.18 16.27
N PRO A 179 4.97 -10.66 17.24
CA PRO A 179 4.75 -12.08 17.41
C PRO A 179 4.03 -12.73 16.23
N ASN A 180 4.46 -13.93 15.82
CA ASN A 180 3.80 -14.77 14.83
C ASN A 180 3.57 -14.10 13.46
N VAL A 181 4.41 -13.17 13.05
CA VAL A 181 4.35 -12.58 11.72
C VAL A 181 4.82 -13.63 10.72
N GLN A 182 3.94 -13.97 9.77
CA GLN A 182 4.36 -14.69 8.58
C GLN A 182 5.02 -13.70 7.61
N PHE A 183 5.99 -14.19 6.86
CA PHE A 183 6.68 -13.38 5.87
C PHE A 183 5.70 -12.81 4.84
N SER A 184 5.52 -11.48 4.81
CA SER A 184 4.68 -10.82 3.82
C SER A 184 5.48 -10.48 2.56
N LEU A 185 4.95 -10.87 1.40
CA LEU A 185 5.53 -10.57 0.09
C LEU A 185 4.86 -9.38 -0.61
N ARG A 186 3.67 -8.96 -0.12
CA ARG A 186 2.85 -7.95 -0.80
C ARG A 186 3.10 -6.54 -0.34
N GLY A 187 3.51 -6.36 0.88
CA GLY A 187 3.69 -5.06 1.52
C GLY A 187 3.36 -5.16 3.01
N MET A 188 3.49 -4.08 3.70
CA MET A 188 3.07 -3.88 5.08
C MET A 188 2.46 -2.49 5.18
N ALA A 189 1.48 -2.32 6.07
CA ALA A 189 0.99 -1.01 6.42
C ALA A 189 2.12 -0.16 7.00
N SER A 190 2.14 1.12 6.69
CA SER A 190 3.07 2.05 7.33
C SER A 190 2.73 2.23 8.81
N PRO A 191 3.71 2.46 9.69
CA PRO A 191 3.44 2.91 11.05
C PRO A 191 2.59 4.18 11.04
N VAL A 192 1.62 4.28 11.95
CA VAL A 192 0.71 5.42 12.03
C VAL A 192 0.77 6.02 13.43
N ALA A 193 0.89 7.34 13.54
CA ALA A 193 0.83 8.02 14.81
C ALA A 193 -0.59 7.92 15.41
N LEU A 194 -0.70 7.46 16.65
CA LEU A 194 -1.94 7.54 17.42
C LEU A 194 -2.00 8.86 18.21
N ASP A 195 -0.94 9.18 18.87
CA ASP A 195 -0.70 10.42 19.63
C ASP A 195 0.81 10.73 19.64
N SER A 196 1.24 11.78 20.31
CA SER A 196 2.65 12.20 20.34
C SER A 196 3.61 11.14 20.92
N ARG A 197 3.13 10.12 21.60
CA ARG A 197 3.93 9.08 22.27
C ARG A 197 3.64 7.66 21.83
N THR A 198 2.62 7.45 21.01
CA THR A 198 2.15 6.12 20.63
C THR A 198 2.13 5.96 19.13
N VAL A 199 2.78 4.93 18.62
CA VAL A 199 2.72 4.49 17.24
C VAL A 199 1.90 3.21 17.11
N LEU A 200 1.03 3.16 16.10
CA LEU A 200 0.29 1.96 15.71
C LEU A 200 1.03 1.23 14.61
N ILE A 201 1.19 -0.07 14.77
CA ILE A 201 1.78 -0.99 13.80
C ILE A 201 0.72 -2.03 13.43
N ALA A 202 0.24 -2.01 12.21
CA ALA A 202 -0.61 -3.07 11.68
C ALA A 202 0.25 -4.19 11.08
N SER A 203 -0.17 -5.42 11.27
CA SER A 203 0.65 -6.59 10.95
C SER A 203 -0.12 -7.59 10.08
N SER A 204 0.63 -8.37 9.29
CA SER A 204 0.12 -9.45 8.44
C SER A 204 -0.55 -10.61 9.19
N ASN A 205 -0.51 -10.61 10.50
CA ASN A 205 -1.22 -11.59 11.35
C ASN A 205 -2.59 -11.10 11.85
N ALA A 206 -3.15 -10.07 11.25
CA ALA A 206 -4.42 -9.42 11.64
C ALA A 206 -4.39 -8.74 13.03
N TYR A 207 -3.21 -8.40 13.54
CA TYR A 207 -3.07 -7.64 14.79
C TYR A 207 -2.66 -6.21 14.54
N VAL A 208 -3.11 -5.33 15.41
CA VAL A 208 -2.56 -3.98 15.59
C VAL A 208 -1.87 -3.91 16.95
N TYR A 209 -0.67 -3.37 16.92
CA TYR A 209 0.15 -3.13 18.10
C TYR A 209 0.27 -1.63 18.33
N ALA A 210 0.08 -1.18 19.56
CA ALA A 210 0.43 0.18 19.96
C ALA A 210 1.72 0.13 20.77
N LEU A 211 2.77 0.81 20.29
CA LEU A 211 4.07 0.86 20.93
C LEU A 211 4.37 2.27 21.41
N ASP A 212 5.04 2.39 22.56
CA ASP A 212 5.60 3.67 23.00
C ASP A 212 6.74 4.09 22.07
N VAL A 213 6.66 5.26 21.48
CA VAL A 213 7.62 5.76 20.47
C VAL A 213 9.05 5.86 21.02
N LEU A 214 9.21 6.22 22.30
CA LEU A 214 10.53 6.45 22.91
C LEU A 214 11.19 5.16 23.39
N SER A 215 10.41 4.19 23.88
CA SER A 215 10.93 2.97 24.53
C SER A 215 10.64 1.66 23.79
N GLY A 216 9.70 1.65 22.82
CA GLY A 216 9.25 0.44 22.15
C GLY A 216 8.38 -0.49 23.01
N ILE A 217 8.03 -0.08 24.25
CA ILE A 217 7.21 -0.89 25.13
C ILE A 217 5.80 -1.01 24.57
N PRO A 218 5.26 -2.23 24.41
CA PRO A 218 3.90 -2.41 23.91
C PRO A 218 2.88 -1.93 24.95
N ARG A 219 1.93 -1.09 24.49
CA ARG A 219 0.81 -0.56 25.27
C ARG A 219 -0.49 -1.27 24.95
N MET A 220 -0.61 -1.78 23.71
CA MET A 220 -1.77 -2.51 23.24
C MET A 220 -1.35 -3.55 22.22
N GLN A 221 -2.02 -4.70 22.23
CA GLN A 221 -1.98 -5.71 21.19
C GLN A 221 -3.41 -6.21 20.98
N ARG A 222 -3.96 -5.97 19.78
CA ARG A 222 -5.34 -6.35 19.49
C ARG A 222 -5.46 -7.01 18.14
N ARG A 223 -6.16 -8.15 18.10
CA ARG A 223 -6.58 -8.76 16.83
C ARG A 223 -7.78 -7.99 16.30
N VAL A 224 -7.67 -7.47 15.06
CA VAL A 224 -8.67 -6.62 14.42
C VAL A 224 -9.35 -7.27 13.22
N ALA A 225 -8.90 -8.46 12.80
CA ALA A 225 -9.57 -9.24 11.78
C ALA A 225 -9.57 -10.73 12.16
N VAL A 226 -10.65 -11.42 11.86
CA VAL A 226 -10.80 -12.87 12.08
C VAL A 226 -11.08 -13.50 10.73
N SER A 227 -10.24 -14.47 10.30
CA SER A 227 -10.54 -15.24 9.11
C SER A 227 -11.29 -16.51 9.47
N GLU A 228 -12.36 -16.77 8.76
CA GLU A 228 -13.12 -18.02 8.83
C GLU A 228 -12.69 -19.05 7.78
N GLY A 229 -11.58 -18.79 7.08
CA GLY A 229 -11.07 -19.64 5.99
C GLY A 229 -10.68 -21.06 6.44
N ARG A 230 -10.96 -22.05 5.58
CA ARG A 230 -10.64 -23.47 5.81
C ARG A 230 -9.21 -23.85 5.44
N SER A 231 -8.49 -23.02 4.68
CA SER A 231 -7.11 -23.22 4.30
C SER A 231 -6.21 -22.11 4.84
N ASP A 232 -4.90 -22.38 4.95
CA ASP A 232 -3.93 -21.37 5.42
C ASP A 232 -3.89 -20.15 4.51
N ILE A 233 -4.08 -20.33 3.19
CA ILE A 233 -4.17 -19.22 2.22
C ILE A 233 -5.42 -18.38 2.45
N GLN A 234 -6.55 -19.00 2.79
CA GLN A 234 -7.80 -18.29 3.11
C GLN A 234 -7.77 -17.62 4.48
N ARG A 235 -6.80 -17.99 5.33
CA ARG A 235 -6.59 -17.38 6.66
C ARG A 235 -5.61 -16.22 6.65
N LEU A 236 -5.02 -15.88 5.48
CA LEU A 236 -4.14 -14.73 5.34
C LEU A 236 -4.98 -13.45 5.39
N ASN A 237 -5.07 -12.85 6.55
CA ASN A 237 -5.69 -11.55 6.78
C ASN A 237 -4.59 -10.48 6.90
N ASP A 238 -3.95 -10.18 5.78
CA ASP A 238 -2.93 -9.13 5.72
C ASP A 238 -3.59 -7.75 5.83
N ILE A 239 -3.15 -6.97 6.81
CA ILE A 239 -3.49 -5.56 6.91
C ILE A 239 -2.40 -4.80 6.13
N ASP A 240 -2.61 -4.65 4.83
CA ASP A 240 -1.68 -3.96 3.94
C ASP A 240 -1.97 -2.46 3.82
N GLY A 241 -3.24 -2.06 4.01
CA GLY A 241 -3.64 -0.65 4.02
C GLY A 241 -3.28 0.05 5.32
N ASP A 242 -2.71 1.26 5.23
CA ASP A 242 -2.42 2.06 6.42
C ASP A 242 -3.70 2.27 7.24
N PRO A 243 -3.71 1.97 8.54
CA PRO A 243 -4.87 2.21 9.40
C PRO A 243 -5.23 3.69 9.49
N VAL A 244 -6.50 3.99 9.77
CA VAL A 244 -6.97 5.35 9.98
C VAL A 244 -7.47 5.54 11.41
N VAL A 245 -6.92 6.53 12.10
CA VAL A 245 -7.37 6.94 13.42
C VAL A 245 -8.39 8.06 13.26
N ALA A 246 -9.60 7.85 13.77
CA ALA A 246 -10.70 8.81 13.76
C ALA A 246 -11.21 9.04 15.19
N GLY A 247 -10.61 10.00 15.88
CA GLY A 247 -10.85 10.22 17.32
C GLY A 247 -10.42 9.02 18.16
N GLN A 248 -11.36 8.34 18.80
CA GLN A 248 -11.09 7.13 19.59
C GLN A 248 -11.27 5.83 18.79
N LEU A 249 -11.58 5.93 17.49
CA LEU A 249 -11.82 4.78 16.64
C LEU A 249 -10.64 4.53 15.70
N LEU A 250 -10.30 3.27 15.53
CA LEU A 250 -9.31 2.79 14.58
C LEU A 250 -10.02 2.02 13.47
N VAL A 251 -9.84 2.45 12.24
CA VAL A 251 -10.38 1.77 11.05
C VAL A 251 -9.25 1.03 10.35
N THR A 252 -9.45 -0.27 10.13
CA THR A 252 -8.51 -1.15 9.42
C THR A 252 -9.22 -1.87 8.28
N THR A 253 -8.49 -2.14 7.20
CA THR A 253 -8.91 -2.98 6.08
C THR A 253 -7.94 -4.14 5.92
N SER A 254 -8.43 -5.30 5.51
CA SER A 254 -7.58 -6.47 5.28
C SER A 254 -7.86 -7.13 3.93
N PHE A 255 -6.83 -7.75 3.36
CA PHE A 255 -6.96 -8.54 2.13
C PHE A 255 -7.72 -9.85 2.42
N GLN A 256 -8.66 -10.23 1.54
CA GLN A 256 -9.56 -11.38 1.72
C GLN A 256 -10.32 -11.38 3.05
N GLY A 257 -10.52 -10.22 3.64
CA GLY A 257 -11.09 -10.06 4.96
C GLY A 257 -12.09 -8.91 5.01
N GLN A 258 -11.96 -8.12 6.04
CA GLN A 258 -12.98 -7.21 6.53
C GLN A 258 -12.45 -5.77 6.63
N VAL A 259 -13.39 -4.82 6.58
CA VAL A 259 -13.20 -3.52 7.22
C VAL A 259 -13.65 -3.65 8.66
N THR A 260 -12.80 -3.22 9.59
CA THR A 260 -13.08 -3.33 11.03
C THR A 260 -12.87 -1.99 11.71
N VAL A 261 -13.80 -1.63 12.57
CA VAL A 261 -13.67 -0.47 13.46
C VAL A 261 -13.50 -0.95 14.90
N THR A 262 -12.43 -0.48 15.51
CA THR A 262 -12.04 -0.83 16.88
C THR A 262 -12.03 0.42 17.74
N ASP A 263 -12.63 0.38 18.91
CA ASP A 263 -12.51 1.44 19.94
C ASP A 263 -11.17 1.28 20.66
N LEU A 264 -10.34 2.31 20.60
CA LEU A 264 -8.98 2.31 21.13
C LEU A 264 -8.93 2.34 22.67
N ALA A 265 -9.96 2.90 23.32
CA ALA A 265 -10.01 2.99 24.79
C ALA A 265 -10.42 1.66 25.41
N SER A 266 -11.50 1.04 24.92
CA SER A 266 -11.97 -0.27 25.39
C SER A 266 -11.20 -1.42 24.75
N GLN A 267 -10.51 -1.16 23.66
CA GLN A 267 -9.84 -2.16 22.82
C GLN A 267 -10.80 -3.22 22.25
N GLN A 268 -12.07 -2.89 22.07
CA GLN A 268 -13.08 -3.79 21.54
C GLN A 268 -13.39 -3.44 20.07
N VAL A 269 -13.70 -4.47 19.28
CA VAL A 269 -14.28 -4.29 17.95
C VAL A 269 -15.68 -3.71 18.12
N VAL A 270 -15.93 -2.56 17.51
CA VAL A 270 -17.24 -1.91 17.48
C VAL A 270 -18.12 -2.61 16.44
N TRP A 271 -17.57 -2.81 15.24
CA TRP A 271 -18.20 -3.54 14.16
C TRP A 271 -17.16 -4.04 13.16
N SER A 272 -17.56 -5.01 12.33
CA SER A 272 -16.75 -5.56 11.25
C SER A 272 -17.67 -6.00 10.11
N GLU A 273 -17.31 -5.63 8.85
CA GLU A 273 -18.07 -5.95 7.66
C GLU A 273 -17.16 -6.53 6.58
N ASP A 274 -17.67 -7.45 5.77
CA ASP A 274 -16.91 -8.09 4.69
C ASP A 274 -16.56 -7.08 3.60
N ALA A 275 -15.29 -6.77 3.47
CA ALA A 275 -14.78 -5.85 2.48
C ALA A 275 -13.27 -6.10 2.25
N SER A 276 -12.94 -6.87 1.22
CA SER A 276 -11.54 -7.14 0.88
C SER A 276 -10.87 -5.91 0.30
N SER A 277 -9.88 -5.37 1.00
CA SER A 277 -9.09 -4.22 0.53
C SER A 277 -7.65 -4.28 1.04
N ILE A 278 -6.71 -3.89 0.18
CA ILE A 278 -5.30 -3.65 0.52
C ILE A 278 -4.99 -2.15 0.60
N LEU A 279 -6.02 -1.32 0.52
CA LEU A 279 -5.89 0.12 0.43
C LEU A 279 -6.25 0.75 1.77
N ARG A 280 -5.60 1.86 2.06
CA ARG A 280 -5.98 2.72 3.16
C ARG A 280 -7.45 3.16 2.98
N PRO A 281 -8.33 2.95 3.98
CA PRO A 281 -9.68 3.50 3.94
C PRO A 281 -9.64 5.02 4.13
N GLU A 282 -10.72 5.70 3.81
CA GLU A 282 -10.90 7.12 4.11
C GLU A 282 -12.03 7.30 5.13
N VAL A 283 -11.85 8.25 6.06
CA VAL A 283 -12.89 8.59 7.04
C VAL A 283 -13.21 10.06 6.93
N PHE A 284 -14.46 10.36 6.62
CA PHE A 284 -14.94 11.74 6.51
C PHE A 284 -16.40 11.84 6.95
N ASN A 285 -16.74 12.86 7.73
CA ASN A 285 -18.12 13.12 8.21
C ASN A 285 -18.82 11.90 8.76
N ASN A 286 -18.18 11.18 9.71
CA ASN A 286 -18.71 9.99 10.35
C ASN A 286 -19.01 8.82 9.39
N THR A 287 -18.33 8.79 8.22
CA THR A 287 -18.46 7.75 7.20
C THR A 287 -17.09 7.17 6.87
N VAL A 288 -17.03 5.83 6.74
CA VAL A 288 -15.86 5.07 6.28
C VAL A 288 -16.05 4.72 4.81
N TYR A 289 -15.12 5.11 3.96
CA TYR A 289 -15.11 4.78 2.54
C TYR A 289 -14.03 3.75 2.26
N VAL A 290 -14.41 2.65 1.63
CA VAL A 290 -13.51 1.53 1.28
C VAL A 290 -13.54 1.29 -0.22
N ALA A 291 -12.38 1.40 -0.86
CA ALA A 291 -12.19 0.94 -2.23
C ALA A 291 -11.73 -0.53 -2.18
N GLN A 292 -12.55 -1.44 -2.67
CA GLN A 292 -12.34 -2.88 -2.58
C GLN A 292 -11.46 -3.40 -3.73
N ALA A 293 -10.90 -4.59 -3.54
CA ALA A 293 -9.99 -5.21 -4.50
C ALA A 293 -10.62 -5.50 -5.87
N ASP A 294 -11.94 -5.72 -5.90
CA ASP A 294 -12.72 -5.93 -7.13
C ASP A 294 -13.14 -4.62 -7.82
N GLY A 295 -12.89 -3.46 -7.21
CA GLY A 295 -13.23 -2.14 -7.73
C GLY A 295 -14.57 -1.59 -7.26
N LYS A 296 -15.24 -2.24 -6.32
CA LYS A 296 -16.37 -1.65 -5.59
C LYS A 296 -15.88 -0.53 -4.68
N ILE A 297 -16.75 0.44 -4.46
CA ILE A 297 -16.56 1.45 -3.43
C ILE A 297 -17.78 1.39 -2.51
N THR A 298 -17.54 1.19 -1.22
CA THR A 298 -18.61 1.08 -0.24
C THR A 298 -18.42 2.10 0.87
N ALA A 299 -19.52 2.70 1.30
CA ALA A 299 -19.55 3.61 2.44
C ALA A 299 -20.30 2.96 3.61
N TYR A 300 -19.71 3.08 4.80
CA TYR A 300 -20.27 2.59 6.04
C TYR A 300 -20.38 3.72 7.07
N ALA A 301 -21.41 3.70 7.89
CA ALA A 301 -21.47 4.59 9.05
C ALA A 301 -20.37 4.21 10.05
N LEU A 302 -19.51 5.17 10.42
CA LEU A 302 -18.30 4.94 11.24
C LEU A 302 -18.60 4.28 12.57
N THR A 303 -19.74 4.62 13.20
CA THR A 303 -20.07 4.16 14.56
C THR A 303 -20.91 2.89 14.60
N THR A 304 -21.60 2.53 13.53
CA THR A 304 -22.55 1.40 13.51
C THR A 304 -22.18 0.30 12.52
N GLY A 305 -21.37 0.60 11.50
CA GLY A 305 -21.08 -0.33 10.40
C GLY A 305 -22.20 -0.45 9.37
N GLU A 306 -23.31 0.28 9.53
CA GLU A 306 -24.40 0.28 8.55
C GLU A 306 -23.88 0.67 7.17
N GLN A 307 -24.14 -0.16 6.16
CA GLN A 307 -23.80 0.17 4.77
C GLN A 307 -24.73 1.27 4.27
N LEU A 308 -24.17 2.45 4.04
CA LEU A 308 -24.92 3.62 3.55
C LEU A 308 -25.18 3.54 2.04
N TRP A 309 -24.16 3.16 1.29
CA TRP A 309 -24.25 2.93 -0.16
C TRP A 309 -23.09 2.05 -0.66
N GLN A 310 -23.26 1.53 -1.87
CA GLN A 310 -22.24 0.82 -2.65
C GLN A 310 -22.28 1.28 -4.11
N ASN A 311 -21.12 1.46 -4.73
CA ASN A 311 -20.96 1.79 -6.14
C ASN A 311 -20.14 0.73 -6.86
N ASP A 312 -20.76 0.08 -7.86
CA ASP A 312 -20.17 -1.00 -8.67
C ASP A 312 -19.74 -0.52 -10.07
N SER A 313 -19.85 0.77 -10.37
CA SER A 313 -19.57 1.32 -11.71
C SER A 313 -18.10 1.17 -12.11
N LEU A 314 -17.19 1.03 -11.13
CA LEU A 314 -15.76 0.97 -11.34
C LEU A 314 -15.16 -0.43 -11.16
N LEU A 315 -15.97 -1.49 -11.29
CA LEU A 315 -15.50 -2.88 -11.18
C LEU A 315 -14.31 -3.17 -12.10
N ASN A 316 -13.33 -3.90 -11.58
CA ASN A 316 -12.11 -4.34 -12.25
C ASN A 316 -11.20 -3.20 -12.76
N ARG A 317 -11.34 -1.98 -12.22
CA ARG A 317 -10.55 -0.83 -12.64
C ARG A 317 -9.30 -0.56 -11.80
N GLN A 318 -8.93 -1.46 -10.89
CA GLN A 318 -7.72 -1.39 -10.05
C GLN A 318 -7.59 -0.02 -9.36
N LEU A 319 -8.54 0.27 -8.50
CA LEU A 319 -8.64 1.58 -7.85
C LEU A 319 -7.44 1.89 -6.96
N SER A 320 -7.14 3.18 -6.82
CA SER A 320 -6.28 3.71 -5.75
C SER A 320 -7.04 3.77 -4.42
N ASN A 321 -6.32 4.14 -3.34
CA ASN A 321 -6.98 4.50 -2.09
C ASN A 321 -7.97 5.67 -2.32
N PRO A 322 -9.13 5.67 -1.63
CA PRO A 322 -10.03 6.82 -1.61
C PRO A 322 -9.43 7.96 -0.79
N VAL A 323 -9.77 9.20 -1.15
CA VAL A 323 -9.47 10.41 -0.37
C VAL A 323 -10.61 11.41 -0.55
N VAL A 324 -10.78 12.32 0.41
CA VAL A 324 -11.74 13.41 0.28
C VAL A 324 -11.01 14.71 -0.02
N LEU A 325 -11.38 15.36 -1.13
CA LEU A 325 -10.91 16.69 -1.52
C LEU A 325 -12.07 17.69 -1.42
N GLY A 326 -12.01 18.57 -0.45
CA GLY A 326 -13.13 19.46 -0.13
C GLY A 326 -14.36 18.67 0.32
N GLN A 327 -15.34 18.53 -0.55
CA GLN A 327 -16.59 17.78 -0.30
C GLN A 327 -16.76 16.59 -1.24
N ASP A 328 -15.80 16.30 -2.08
CA ASP A 328 -15.89 15.23 -3.08
C ASP A 328 -14.96 14.06 -2.69
N LEU A 329 -15.49 12.84 -2.74
CA LEU A 329 -14.67 11.62 -2.63
C LEU A 329 -13.97 11.40 -3.96
N VAL A 330 -12.68 11.13 -3.93
CA VAL A 330 -11.86 10.91 -5.13
C VAL A 330 -11.17 9.56 -5.07
N VAL A 331 -11.23 8.82 -6.18
CA VAL A 331 -10.43 7.60 -6.42
C VAL A 331 -9.80 7.69 -7.81
N GLY A 332 -8.62 7.11 -7.97
CA GLY A 332 -7.97 6.98 -9.26
C GLY A 332 -8.06 5.55 -9.80
N ASP A 333 -7.89 5.37 -11.11
CA ASP A 333 -7.98 4.06 -11.73
C ASP A 333 -6.76 3.70 -12.61
N LEU A 334 -6.79 2.48 -13.17
CA LEU A 334 -5.74 1.92 -14.03
C LEU A 334 -5.51 2.69 -15.33
N ASP A 335 -6.52 3.40 -15.82
CA ASP A 335 -6.42 4.22 -17.03
C ASP A 335 -5.95 5.65 -16.72
N GLY A 336 -5.72 5.98 -15.43
CA GLY A 336 -5.33 7.32 -14.98
C GLY A 336 -6.51 8.29 -14.88
N VAL A 337 -7.72 7.79 -14.71
CA VAL A 337 -8.89 8.62 -14.48
C VAL A 337 -9.03 8.85 -12.98
N LEU A 338 -9.15 10.11 -12.60
CA LEU A 338 -9.56 10.55 -11.26
C LEU A 338 -11.09 10.67 -11.28
N HIS A 339 -11.78 9.81 -10.54
CA HIS A 339 -13.23 9.80 -10.41
C HIS A 339 -13.65 10.62 -9.20
N LEU A 340 -14.55 11.58 -9.40
CA LEU A 340 -15.18 12.34 -8.34
C LEU A 340 -16.53 11.70 -8.04
N ILE A 341 -16.78 11.47 -6.77
CA ILE A 341 -17.94 10.75 -6.26
C ILE A 341 -18.61 11.62 -5.20
N ASP A 342 -19.92 11.73 -5.26
CA ASP A 342 -20.69 12.33 -4.18
C ASP A 342 -20.62 11.43 -2.93
N PRO A 343 -20.04 11.87 -1.81
CA PRO A 343 -19.82 11.04 -0.66
C PRO A 343 -21.11 10.58 0.05
N THR A 344 -22.22 11.28 -0.20
CA THR A 344 -23.53 10.98 0.42
C THR A 344 -24.28 9.90 -0.34
N SER A 345 -24.24 9.95 -1.67
CA SER A 345 -25.02 9.05 -2.54
C SER A 345 -24.19 7.97 -3.22
N GLY A 346 -22.88 8.10 -3.24
CA GLY A 346 -21.97 7.20 -3.98
C GLY A 346 -22.01 7.38 -5.51
N GLN A 347 -22.73 8.39 -6.03
CA GLN A 347 -22.84 8.63 -7.46
C GLN A 347 -21.57 9.25 -8.04
N LEU A 348 -21.18 8.84 -9.24
CA LEU A 348 -20.12 9.50 -10.00
C LEU A 348 -20.59 10.87 -10.48
N ILE A 349 -19.92 11.94 -10.03
CA ILE A 349 -20.27 13.34 -10.33
C ILE A 349 -19.23 14.03 -11.22
N GLY A 350 -18.07 13.43 -11.44
CA GLY A 350 -17.04 14.07 -12.25
C GLY A 350 -15.87 13.18 -12.58
N ARG A 351 -15.00 13.68 -13.46
CA ARG A 351 -13.75 13.04 -13.85
C ARG A 351 -12.70 14.04 -14.24
N SER A 352 -11.44 13.67 -13.93
CA SER A 352 -10.25 14.31 -14.48
C SER A 352 -9.28 13.25 -14.96
N LYS A 353 -8.33 13.59 -15.82
CA LYS A 353 -7.40 12.63 -16.43
C LYS A 353 -5.97 13.01 -16.09
N THR A 354 -5.23 12.06 -15.51
CA THR A 354 -3.79 12.15 -15.29
C THR A 354 -3.01 11.20 -16.22
N SER A 355 -1.69 11.23 -16.16
CA SER A 355 -0.83 10.42 -17.02
C SER A 355 -0.51 9.07 -16.39
N GLY A 356 -1.16 8.01 -16.86
CA GLY A 356 -0.91 6.62 -16.44
C GLY A 356 -1.73 6.20 -15.22
N GLU A 357 -1.65 4.92 -14.88
CA GLU A 357 -2.36 4.29 -13.77
C GLU A 357 -2.09 4.99 -12.45
N VAL A 358 -3.16 5.37 -11.74
CA VAL A 358 -3.04 6.04 -10.43
C VAL A 358 -2.64 5.02 -9.37
N ARG A 359 -1.58 5.31 -8.63
CA ARG A 359 -1.04 4.43 -7.59
C ARG A 359 -1.37 4.88 -6.19
N SER A 360 -1.28 6.17 -5.93
CA SER A 360 -1.52 6.72 -4.60
C SER A 360 -2.10 8.12 -4.71
N LEU A 361 -3.06 8.41 -3.84
CA LEU A 361 -3.66 9.71 -3.63
C LEU A 361 -3.39 10.19 -2.21
N ARG A 362 -3.07 11.47 -2.06
CA ARG A 362 -3.02 12.16 -0.76
C ARG A 362 -3.67 13.54 -0.87
N VAL A 363 -4.37 13.93 0.15
CA VAL A 363 -4.89 15.30 0.28
C VAL A 363 -4.16 15.98 1.42
N ILE A 364 -3.51 17.11 1.13
CA ILE A 364 -2.78 17.92 2.09
C ILE A 364 -3.09 19.38 1.72
N ASP A 365 -3.44 20.20 2.70
CA ASP A 365 -3.78 21.62 2.53
C ASP A 365 -4.81 21.86 1.40
N ASN A 366 -5.83 20.99 1.34
CA ASN A 366 -6.89 21.02 0.32
C ASN A 366 -6.39 20.93 -1.13
N GLN A 367 -5.23 20.30 -1.32
CA GLN A 367 -4.69 19.94 -2.63
C GLN A 367 -4.57 18.40 -2.74
N LEU A 368 -4.91 17.85 -3.91
CA LEU A 368 -4.80 16.45 -4.22
C LEU A 368 -3.46 16.17 -4.91
N TYR A 369 -2.64 15.36 -4.26
CA TYR A 369 -1.38 14.87 -4.78
C TYR A 369 -1.58 13.47 -5.35
N VAL A 370 -1.15 13.27 -6.59
CA VAL A 370 -1.36 12.04 -7.35
C VAL A 370 -0.02 11.50 -7.81
N SER A 371 0.28 10.25 -7.45
CA SER A 371 1.39 9.51 -8.04
C SER A 371 0.86 8.43 -8.98
N THR A 372 1.54 8.23 -10.11
CA THR A 372 1.14 7.26 -11.12
C THR A 372 2.22 6.23 -11.38
N ARG A 373 1.81 5.07 -11.94
CA ARG A 373 2.73 3.99 -12.32
C ARG A 373 3.82 4.43 -13.32
N LYS A 374 3.53 5.42 -14.15
CA LYS A 374 4.50 5.97 -15.10
C LYS A 374 5.42 7.03 -14.49
N GLY A 375 5.42 7.17 -13.16
CA GLY A 375 6.25 8.13 -12.46
C GLY A 375 5.81 9.58 -12.65
N ALA A 376 4.56 9.83 -13.01
CA ALA A 376 4.03 11.19 -13.00
C ALA A 376 3.57 11.55 -11.59
N LEU A 377 4.05 12.69 -11.12
CA LEU A 377 3.53 13.44 -9.98
C LEU A 377 2.63 14.55 -10.53
N SER A 378 1.41 14.65 -10.03
CA SER A 378 0.54 15.79 -10.36
C SER A 378 -0.22 16.27 -9.13
N VAL A 379 -0.48 17.57 -9.11
CA VAL A 379 -1.23 18.24 -8.04
C VAL A 379 -2.47 18.86 -8.63
N TRP A 380 -3.59 18.67 -7.96
CA TRP A 380 -4.91 19.07 -8.39
C TRP A 380 -5.65 19.79 -7.26
N GLN A 381 -6.61 20.63 -7.62
CA GLN A 381 -7.50 21.29 -6.68
C GLN A 381 -8.93 21.29 -7.22
N ASN A 382 -9.89 21.53 -6.34
CA ASN A 382 -11.26 21.81 -6.76
C ASN A 382 -11.33 23.11 -7.57
N ARG A 383 -12.31 23.15 -8.46
CA ARG A 383 -12.56 24.33 -9.29
C ARG A 383 -13.17 25.46 -8.48
#